data_e138701cd0d1bdcff2ce47d6d3343eff
#
_entry.id   e138701cd0d1bdcff2ce47d6d3343eff
#
_cell.length_a   1.000
_cell.length_b   1.000
_cell.length_c   1.000
_cell.angle_alpha   90.00
_cell.angle_beta   90.00
_cell.angle_gamma   90.00
#
_symmetry.space_group_name_H-M   'P 1'
#
loop_
_entity.id
_entity.type
_entity.pdbx_description
1 polymer ?
#
loop_
_entity_poly.entity_id
_entity_poly.type
_entity_poly.pdbx_seq_one_letter_code
_entity_poly.pdbx_strand_id
1 'polypeptide(L)'
;MKKAMKCMAGILALTLAFAQVAPVSAFAEETTAATATEEAQAVYSGDCSAEGSSVTWTYNPTEKTLTFSGTGAIKDYQASGEALPWLSASDDYNVKKVVLEEGITSLPDFAEENGLFDLRKGGRPCTIILPESLTDFHYGTALSLSRGVILYVKDGSAAYCDVHAIADRNYFTNRNWLIYSSGVAENPVVPTEGTSDTGLTWKFDYETRQLTLSGTDDYQNSYLIQHLMPLMKAADKVVFDENFTVPEDPNETVMPATYTYLKKVLVDNPALQYFNSSQGFCCYYQSPFQTAYEEVKEAYEKQYPTTEEETNPFEYQCVVRTNPNLSTYSGNCGVEGGDNVTWTYDVATATMTFSGTGEMQGLYDVGTEKYTLPSWLYGYGAVPNYHPKHIIIEEGITRIVADRWYLFGHDIPSSESERCTVTIPESLKNTNLFDYAINPNDYLTFQVKQQSVFYFQLMNAMDLHPDNHWIYESTGLAKDVIVSEDGMTEGSSEKGLHWKFDAEKRVLYLSGTDVPGNQGSALSEIKDLVSVAKTIVIDKDFVPPLGTDLTTWTNYYLKSTSNRDIYHNVYLYRGSLFDQHYLAAKALYKEYEHLTDEEEERYG
;
A
#
# COMPACT_ATOMS: atom_id res chain seq x y z
N MET A 1 -29.29 -20.00 -34.15
CA MET A 1 -29.43 -18.77 -34.97
C MET A 1 -28.61 -17.65 -34.36
N LYS A 2 -27.65 -17.26 -35.14
CA LYS A 2 -26.68 -16.19 -35.03
C LYS A 2 -27.19 -14.87 -34.42
N LYS A 3 -26.39 -14.24 -33.51
CA LYS A 3 -25.87 -12.90 -33.77
C LYS A 3 -24.76 -12.56 -32.76
N ALA A 4 -23.54 -12.55 -33.27
CA ALA A 4 -22.39 -11.94 -32.64
C ALA A 4 -22.53 -10.40 -32.73
N MET A 5 -22.23 -9.69 -31.65
CA MET A 5 -21.99 -8.25 -31.69
C MET A 5 -20.55 -7.98 -31.28
N LYS A 6 -19.76 -7.58 -32.26
CA LYS A 6 -18.41 -7.05 -32.10
C LYS A 6 -18.51 -5.64 -31.56
N CYS A 7 -17.90 -5.34 -30.41
CA CYS A 7 -17.53 -3.98 -30.04
C CYS A 7 -16.14 -3.67 -30.59
N MET A 8 -16.08 -2.80 -31.56
CA MET A 8 -14.85 -2.15 -32.05
C MET A 8 -14.50 -1.01 -31.10
N ALA A 9 -13.32 -1.07 -30.50
CA ALA A 9 -12.68 0.09 -29.87
C ALA A 9 -12.14 0.99 -30.99
N GLY A 10 -12.69 2.18 -31.12
CA GLY A 10 -12.19 3.21 -32.02
C GLY A 10 -11.09 4.01 -31.33
N ILE A 11 -9.86 3.83 -31.78
CA ILE A 11 -8.75 4.73 -31.46
C ILE A 11 -8.90 5.96 -32.33
N LEU A 12 -9.18 7.10 -31.71
CA LEU A 12 -9.18 8.40 -32.38
C LEU A 12 -7.76 8.96 -32.37
N ALA A 13 -7.02 8.73 -33.42
CA ALA A 13 -5.74 9.40 -33.66
C ALA A 13 -6.03 10.82 -34.17
N LEU A 14 -5.76 11.81 -33.34
CA LEU A 14 -5.80 13.22 -33.74
C LEU A 14 -4.46 13.59 -34.35
N THR A 15 -4.36 13.53 -35.69
CA THR A 15 -3.21 14.05 -36.44
C THR A 15 -3.34 15.56 -36.54
N LEU A 16 -2.54 16.30 -35.79
CA LEU A 16 -2.28 17.71 -35.98
C LEU A 16 -1.39 17.90 -37.23
N ALA A 17 -1.99 18.36 -38.32
CA ALA A 17 -1.25 18.77 -39.50
C ALA A 17 -0.62 20.14 -39.25
N PHE A 18 0.72 20.20 -39.16
CA PHE A 18 1.45 21.46 -39.29
C PHE A 18 1.43 21.88 -40.75
N ALA A 19 0.72 22.99 -41.04
CA ALA A 19 0.80 23.63 -42.34
C ALA A 19 2.16 24.36 -42.46
N GLN A 20 3.02 23.88 -43.34
CA GLN A 20 4.19 24.64 -43.80
C GLN A 20 3.69 25.80 -44.62
N VAL A 21 4.06 27.03 -44.23
CA VAL A 21 3.85 28.23 -45.01
C VAL A 21 4.93 28.32 -46.10
N ALA A 22 4.55 28.07 -47.34
CA ALA A 22 5.36 28.40 -48.49
C ALA A 22 5.16 29.87 -48.89
N PRO A 23 6.15 30.58 -49.45
CA PRO A 23 6.01 31.97 -49.83
C PRO A 23 5.11 32.08 -51.08
N VAL A 24 4.01 32.83 -50.97
CA VAL A 24 3.18 33.17 -52.11
C VAL A 24 3.72 34.46 -52.76
N SER A 25 4.17 34.32 -53.97
CA SER A 25 4.48 35.44 -54.86
C SER A 25 3.20 36.10 -55.36
N ALA A 26 3.27 37.42 -55.46
CA ALA A 26 2.19 38.35 -55.79
C ALA A 26 1.47 38.06 -57.11
N PHE A 27 0.13 38.16 -57.05
CA PHE A 27 -0.68 38.64 -58.17
C PHE A 27 -1.51 39.80 -57.67
N ALA A 28 -1.33 40.96 -58.36
CA ALA A 28 -2.13 42.13 -58.16
C ALA A 28 -3.45 41.99 -58.96
N GLU A 29 -4.57 42.17 -58.27
CA GLU A 29 -5.83 42.58 -58.91
C GLU A 29 -6.43 43.71 -58.07
N GLU A 30 -6.57 44.85 -58.72
CA GLU A 30 -7.24 46.04 -58.20
C GLU A 30 -8.72 45.74 -57.94
N THR A 31 -9.20 45.93 -56.73
CA THR A 31 -10.61 46.31 -56.52
C THR A 31 -10.71 47.23 -55.29
N THR A 32 -11.04 48.43 -55.57
CA THR A 32 -11.63 49.54 -54.79
C THR A 32 -11.67 49.45 -53.27
N ALA A 33 -11.04 50.44 -52.68
CA ALA A 33 -10.95 50.84 -51.31
C ALA A 33 -12.28 50.80 -50.52
N ALA A 34 -12.24 50.02 -49.43
CA ALA A 34 -12.86 50.41 -48.18
C ALA A 34 -11.72 50.53 -47.17
N THR A 35 -11.35 51.74 -46.84
CA THR A 35 -10.41 52.10 -45.78
C THR A 35 -11.00 51.69 -44.45
N ALA A 36 -10.71 50.46 -44.00
CA ALA A 36 -10.66 50.15 -42.59
C ALA A 36 -9.24 50.53 -42.15
N THR A 37 -9.10 51.63 -41.50
CA THR A 37 -7.92 51.95 -40.69
C THR A 37 -7.77 50.83 -39.68
N GLU A 38 -6.90 49.86 -39.94
CA GLU A 38 -6.31 49.05 -38.86
C GLU A 38 -5.57 50.04 -37.97
N GLU A 39 -6.17 50.41 -36.84
CA GLU A 39 -5.45 51.04 -35.76
C GLU A 39 -4.33 50.04 -35.41
N ALA A 40 -3.10 50.38 -35.73
CA ALA A 40 -1.94 49.64 -35.29
C ALA A 40 -1.99 49.61 -33.75
N GLN A 41 -2.39 48.46 -33.23
CA GLN A 41 -2.56 48.29 -31.80
C GLN A 41 -1.21 48.49 -31.13
N ALA A 42 -1.17 49.35 -30.11
CA ALA A 42 0.06 49.72 -29.40
C ALA A 42 0.68 48.48 -28.74
N VAL A 43 1.84 48.06 -29.22
CA VAL A 43 2.71 47.09 -28.54
C VAL A 43 3.63 47.88 -27.64
N TYR A 44 3.66 47.55 -26.36
CA TYR A 44 4.54 48.16 -25.39
C TYR A 44 5.82 47.37 -25.28
N SER A 45 6.97 48.05 -25.14
CA SER A 45 8.26 47.38 -25.04
C SER A 45 9.26 48.20 -24.23
N GLY A 46 10.29 47.55 -23.73
CA GLY A 46 11.38 48.21 -23.01
C GLY A 46 12.55 47.29 -22.71
N ASP A 47 13.59 47.84 -22.15
CA ASP A 47 14.75 47.11 -21.66
C ASP A 47 14.46 46.60 -20.23
N CYS A 48 14.92 45.39 -19.96
CA CYS A 48 14.84 44.78 -18.63
C CYS A 48 16.10 43.96 -18.30
N SER A 49 17.23 44.35 -18.91
CA SER A 49 18.49 43.65 -18.76
C SER A 49 19.11 43.81 -17.40
N ALA A 50 19.62 42.69 -16.83
CA ALA A 50 20.63 42.77 -15.76
C ALA A 50 21.98 43.24 -16.35
N GLU A 51 22.93 43.62 -15.50
CA GLU A 51 24.27 44.01 -15.90
C GLU A 51 24.93 42.88 -16.70
N GLY A 52 25.48 43.20 -17.86
CA GLY A 52 26.09 42.23 -18.77
C GLY A 52 25.10 41.41 -19.60
N SER A 53 23.82 41.69 -19.52
CA SER A 53 22.74 41.02 -20.27
C SER A 53 22.15 41.95 -21.34
N SER A 54 21.34 41.37 -22.23
CA SER A 54 20.66 42.10 -23.31
C SER A 54 19.22 41.51 -23.42
N VAL A 55 18.36 41.88 -22.50
CA VAL A 55 16.99 41.35 -22.41
C VAL A 55 15.99 42.49 -22.56
N THR A 56 15.05 42.30 -23.46
CA THR A 56 13.93 43.22 -23.68
C THR A 56 12.60 42.52 -23.39
N TRP A 57 11.61 43.31 -23.02
CA TRP A 57 10.24 42.83 -22.88
C TRP A 57 9.31 43.50 -23.89
N THR A 58 8.28 42.78 -24.32
CA THR A 58 7.19 43.30 -25.13
C THR A 58 5.86 42.84 -24.56
N TYR A 59 4.86 43.73 -24.52
CA TYR A 59 3.51 43.38 -24.12
C TYR A 59 2.54 43.73 -25.23
N ASN A 60 1.81 42.72 -25.71
CA ASN A 60 0.72 42.86 -26.67
C ASN A 60 -0.63 42.81 -25.92
N PRO A 61 -1.38 43.93 -25.76
CA PRO A 61 -2.60 43.95 -24.98
C PRO A 61 -3.76 43.22 -25.66
N THR A 62 -3.74 43.04 -27.00
CA THR A 62 -4.76 42.28 -27.73
C THR A 62 -4.63 40.79 -27.47
N GLU A 63 -3.42 40.27 -27.59
CA GLU A 63 -3.13 38.87 -27.36
C GLU A 63 -2.95 38.56 -25.86
N LYS A 64 -2.86 39.61 -25.05
CA LYS A 64 -2.56 39.52 -23.60
C LYS A 64 -1.29 38.72 -23.34
N THR A 65 -0.28 38.90 -24.20
CA THR A 65 0.98 38.19 -24.21
C THR A 65 2.12 39.11 -23.80
N LEU A 66 2.87 38.70 -22.80
CA LEU A 66 4.12 39.31 -22.36
C LEU A 66 5.27 38.41 -22.81
N THR A 67 6.19 38.95 -23.63
CA THR A 67 7.33 38.21 -24.17
C THR A 67 8.63 38.85 -23.70
N PHE A 68 9.56 38.03 -23.28
CA PHE A 68 10.94 38.39 -22.96
C PHE A 68 11.87 37.78 -24.00
N SER A 69 12.70 38.62 -24.61
CA SER A 69 13.60 38.24 -25.73
C SER A 69 15.00 38.76 -25.47
N GLY A 70 16.00 38.08 -26.01
CA GLY A 70 17.41 38.48 -25.89
C GLY A 70 18.25 37.45 -25.17
N THR A 71 19.35 37.90 -24.52
CA THR A 71 20.30 36.97 -23.90
C THR A 71 20.70 37.43 -22.50
N GLY A 72 20.75 36.45 -21.58
CA GLY A 72 21.20 36.66 -20.20
C GLY A 72 20.06 36.77 -19.19
N ALA A 73 20.30 37.50 -18.11
CA ALA A 73 19.37 37.60 -16.95
C ALA A 73 18.43 38.80 -17.03
N ILE A 74 17.25 38.65 -16.52
CA ILE A 74 16.31 39.75 -16.23
C ILE A 74 16.80 40.49 -14.98
N LYS A 75 16.71 41.84 -15.00
CA LYS A 75 17.12 42.72 -13.91
C LYS A 75 16.36 42.36 -12.62
N ASP A 76 17.08 42.42 -11.51
CA ASP A 76 16.47 42.30 -10.18
C ASP A 76 15.81 43.64 -9.76
N TYR A 77 14.52 43.72 -10.03
CA TYR A 77 13.71 44.88 -9.70
C TYR A 77 13.46 45.02 -8.19
N GLN A 78 13.47 43.92 -7.44
CA GLN A 78 13.29 43.95 -6.00
C GLN A 78 14.52 44.53 -5.32
N ALA A 79 15.70 44.10 -5.68
CA ALA A 79 16.93 44.63 -5.13
C ALA A 79 17.17 46.10 -5.55
N SER A 80 16.76 46.53 -6.75
CA SER A 80 16.89 47.90 -7.22
C SER A 80 15.82 48.85 -6.68
N GLY A 81 14.71 48.32 -6.14
CA GLY A 81 13.58 49.10 -5.69
C GLY A 81 12.78 49.79 -6.81
N GLU A 82 13.02 49.39 -8.06
CA GLU A 82 12.32 49.91 -9.22
C GLU A 82 11.02 49.14 -9.49
N ALA A 83 10.00 49.83 -9.98
CA ALA A 83 8.75 49.18 -10.39
C ALA A 83 8.95 48.35 -11.66
N LEU A 84 8.22 47.24 -11.76
CA LEU A 84 8.20 46.40 -12.95
C LEU A 84 7.61 47.17 -14.15
N PRO A 85 8.37 47.45 -15.22
CA PRO A 85 7.95 48.37 -16.27
C PRO A 85 6.77 47.86 -17.10
N TRP A 86 6.60 46.55 -17.26
CA TRP A 86 5.47 45.97 -17.98
C TRP A 86 4.15 46.12 -17.26
N LEU A 87 4.13 46.22 -15.91
CA LEU A 87 2.89 46.38 -15.14
C LEU A 87 2.24 47.75 -15.34
N SER A 88 3.03 48.75 -15.69
CA SER A 88 2.56 50.12 -15.97
C SER A 88 2.47 50.44 -17.45
N ALA A 89 2.74 49.49 -18.33
CA ALA A 89 2.72 49.68 -19.79
C ALA A 89 1.33 50.00 -20.32
N SER A 90 0.29 49.46 -19.68
CA SER A 90 -1.12 49.70 -20.08
C SER A 90 -1.99 49.77 -18.83
N ASP A 91 -2.97 50.68 -18.80
CA ASP A 91 -3.97 50.76 -17.74
C ASP A 91 -4.77 49.45 -17.59
N ASP A 92 -4.91 48.69 -18.68
CA ASP A 92 -5.59 47.38 -18.75
C ASP A 92 -4.59 46.21 -18.77
N TYR A 93 -3.43 46.32 -18.09
CA TYR A 93 -2.48 45.21 -18.04
C TYR A 93 -3.14 43.93 -17.51
N ASN A 94 -3.20 42.92 -18.39
CA ASN A 94 -3.93 41.68 -18.15
C ASN A 94 -3.26 40.54 -18.92
N VAL A 95 -2.27 39.91 -18.34
CA VAL A 95 -1.49 38.86 -19.00
C VAL A 95 -2.18 37.50 -18.93
N LYS A 96 -2.26 36.83 -20.08
CA LYS A 96 -2.77 35.46 -20.23
C LYS A 96 -1.68 34.47 -20.64
N LYS A 97 -0.64 35.01 -21.24
CA LYS A 97 0.51 34.22 -21.72
C LYS A 97 1.79 34.97 -21.47
N VAL A 98 2.76 34.29 -20.89
CA VAL A 98 4.14 34.76 -20.74
C VAL A 98 5.04 33.86 -21.58
N VAL A 99 5.90 34.44 -22.38
CA VAL A 99 6.89 33.73 -23.20
C VAL A 99 8.27 34.23 -22.81
N LEU A 100 9.11 33.32 -22.33
CA LEU A 100 10.54 33.57 -22.25
C LEU A 100 11.17 32.85 -23.43
N GLU A 101 11.84 33.61 -24.30
CA GLU A 101 12.49 33.06 -25.48
C GLU A 101 13.85 32.45 -25.12
N GLU A 102 14.37 31.60 -26.02
CA GLU A 102 15.69 31.02 -25.86
C GLU A 102 16.76 32.15 -25.80
N GLY A 103 17.70 31.98 -24.87
CA GLY A 103 18.73 32.98 -24.53
C GLY A 103 18.51 33.61 -23.17
N ILE A 104 17.28 33.57 -22.60
CA ILE A 104 17.04 33.99 -21.22
C ILE A 104 17.58 32.93 -20.27
N THR A 105 18.50 33.32 -19.38
CA THR A 105 19.24 32.38 -18.53
C THR A 105 18.86 32.45 -17.06
N SER A 106 18.31 33.59 -16.57
CA SER A 106 17.95 33.75 -15.18
C SER A 106 16.74 34.63 -15.00
N LEU A 107 15.87 34.25 -14.06
CA LEU A 107 14.80 35.06 -13.51
C LEU A 107 15.19 35.55 -12.11
N PRO A 108 14.98 36.85 -11.79
CA PRO A 108 15.30 37.38 -10.49
C PRO A 108 14.36 36.83 -9.41
N ASP A 109 14.84 36.86 -8.18
CA ASP A 109 13.97 36.68 -7.01
C ASP A 109 12.96 37.83 -6.91
N PHE A 110 11.69 37.53 -6.63
CA PHE A 110 10.66 38.56 -6.51
C PHE A 110 9.61 38.13 -5.49
N ALA A 111 9.84 38.51 -4.24
CA ALA A 111 9.08 38.05 -3.07
C ALA A 111 7.72 38.73 -2.85
N GLU A 112 7.27 39.63 -3.75
CA GLU A 112 5.98 40.24 -3.61
C GLU A 112 4.82 39.27 -3.94
N GLU A 113 3.68 39.44 -3.29
CA GLU A 113 2.50 38.58 -3.46
C GLU A 113 2.06 38.37 -4.92
N ASN A 114 2.43 39.29 -5.82
CA ASN A 114 1.99 39.30 -7.23
C ASN A 114 2.95 38.54 -8.16
N GLY A 115 4.16 38.25 -7.70
CA GLY A 115 5.23 37.70 -8.51
C GLY A 115 5.68 38.63 -9.65
N LEU A 116 6.70 38.20 -10.39
CA LEU A 116 7.31 38.98 -11.47
C LEU A 116 6.32 39.38 -12.59
N PHE A 117 5.25 38.67 -12.80
CA PHE A 117 4.33 38.87 -13.93
C PHE A 117 2.94 39.38 -13.53
N ASP A 118 2.62 39.54 -12.25
CA ASP A 118 1.28 39.84 -11.69
C ASP A 118 0.13 39.06 -12.37
N LEU A 119 0.20 37.76 -12.30
CA LEU A 119 -0.75 36.86 -12.96
C LEU A 119 -2.19 36.92 -12.42
N ARG A 120 -2.46 37.71 -11.38
CA ARG A 120 -3.79 37.83 -10.75
C ARG A 120 -4.77 38.64 -11.58
N LYS A 121 -4.31 39.67 -12.26
CA LYS A 121 -5.17 40.56 -13.06
C LYS A 121 -5.71 39.89 -14.32
N GLY A 122 -4.96 38.94 -14.90
CA GLY A 122 -5.29 38.28 -16.15
C GLY A 122 -6.48 37.31 -16.13
N GLY A 123 -6.95 36.94 -14.95
CA GLY A 123 -7.86 35.80 -14.80
C GLY A 123 -7.16 34.48 -15.12
N ARG A 124 -7.67 33.36 -14.62
CA ARG A 124 -7.02 32.05 -14.71
C ARG A 124 -7.62 31.21 -15.85
N PRO A 125 -6.89 30.28 -16.45
CA PRO A 125 -5.45 30.01 -16.28
C PRO A 125 -4.55 30.99 -17.06
N CYS A 126 -3.27 31.12 -16.63
CA CYS A 126 -2.20 31.79 -17.37
C CYS A 126 -1.18 30.77 -17.86
N THR A 127 -0.77 30.89 -19.12
CA THR A 127 0.24 30.00 -19.73
C THR A 127 1.61 30.67 -19.67
N ILE A 128 2.64 29.93 -19.23
CA ILE A 128 4.03 30.39 -19.22
C ILE A 128 4.89 29.38 -19.98
N ILE A 129 5.66 29.87 -20.94
CA ILE A 129 6.60 29.06 -21.72
C ILE A 129 8.01 29.39 -21.24
N LEU A 130 8.72 28.37 -20.77
CA LEU A 130 10.07 28.48 -20.24
C LEU A 130 11.07 27.91 -21.25
N PRO A 131 12.19 28.62 -21.53
CA PRO A 131 13.20 28.16 -22.47
C PRO A 131 14.14 27.15 -21.84
N GLU A 132 14.84 26.38 -22.67
CA GLU A 132 15.91 25.47 -22.24
C GLU A 132 17.09 26.22 -21.61
N SER A 133 17.37 27.41 -22.10
CA SER A 133 18.48 28.28 -21.65
C SER A 133 18.29 28.78 -20.21
N LEU A 134 17.10 28.66 -19.62
CA LEU A 134 16.83 29.09 -18.25
C LEU A 134 17.46 28.12 -17.25
N THR A 135 18.60 28.50 -16.69
CA THR A 135 19.38 27.67 -15.77
C THR A 135 19.39 28.16 -14.33
N ASP A 136 19.00 29.42 -14.12
CA ASP A 136 18.91 30.02 -12.80
C ASP A 136 17.49 30.54 -12.56
N PHE A 137 16.74 29.76 -11.81
CA PHE A 137 15.32 29.96 -11.59
C PHE A 137 15.03 30.04 -10.10
N HIS A 138 15.01 31.26 -9.56
CA HIS A 138 14.73 31.48 -8.14
C HIS A 138 13.30 31.07 -7.76
N TYR A 139 13.25 29.99 -7.01
CA TYR A 139 12.04 29.24 -6.69
C TYR A 139 10.99 30.01 -5.93
N GLY A 140 9.80 29.97 -6.42
CA GLY A 140 8.63 30.29 -5.66
C GLY A 140 8.27 31.77 -5.55
N THR A 141 9.17 32.64 -5.95
CA THR A 141 8.96 34.08 -5.90
C THR A 141 8.69 34.69 -7.27
N ALA A 142 9.45 34.33 -8.31
CA ALA A 142 9.26 34.89 -9.66
C ALA A 142 7.87 34.54 -10.26
N LEU A 143 7.40 33.30 -10.10
CA LEU A 143 6.10 32.87 -10.61
C LEU A 143 4.94 33.11 -9.63
N SER A 144 5.24 33.60 -8.44
CA SER A 144 4.28 33.83 -7.37
C SER A 144 3.47 32.58 -6.95
N LEU A 145 2.85 32.66 -5.80
CA LEU A 145 1.88 31.69 -5.27
C LEU A 145 0.58 31.60 -6.11
N SER A 146 0.61 31.99 -7.39
CA SER A 146 -0.55 32.07 -8.26
C SER A 146 -1.09 30.67 -8.55
N ARG A 147 -2.36 30.48 -8.24
CA ARG A 147 -3.10 29.27 -8.61
C ARG A 147 -3.48 29.32 -10.08
N GLY A 148 -3.50 28.14 -10.74
CA GLY A 148 -3.98 28.01 -12.13
C GLY A 148 -2.98 28.52 -13.16
N VAL A 149 -1.72 28.13 -13.01
CA VAL A 149 -0.66 28.37 -14.00
C VAL A 149 -0.46 27.10 -14.84
N ILE A 150 -0.32 27.28 -16.14
CA ILE A 150 0.06 26.23 -17.08
C ILE A 150 1.49 26.52 -17.53
N LEU A 151 2.41 25.62 -17.23
CA LEU A 151 3.83 25.71 -17.56
C LEU A 151 4.14 24.80 -18.74
N TYR A 152 4.84 25.33 -19.74
CA TYR A 152 5.43 24.54 -20.82
C TYR A 152 6.95 24.60 -20.65
N VAL A 153 7.59 23.42 -20.52
CA VAL A 153 9.02 23.28 -20.31
C VAL A 153 9.59 22.19 -21.21
N LYS A 154 10.86 22.27 -21.57
CA LYS A 154 11.54 21.19 -22.29
C LYS A 154 12.01 20.12 -21.30
N ASP A 155 11.69 18.87 -21.57
CA ASP A 155 12.09 17.72 -20.77
C ASP A 155 13.60 17.65 -20.64
N GLY A 156 14.11 17.53 -19.41
CA GLY A 156 15.53 17.48 -19.10
C GLY A 156 16.25 18.84 -19.02
N SER A 157 15.56 19.96 -19.24
CA SER A 157 16.13 21.29 -18.96
C SER A 157 16.25 21.54 -17.45
N ALA A 158 17.08 22.52 -17.06
CA ALA A 158 17.15 22.97 -15.67
C ALA A 158 15.79 23.44 -15.16
N ALA A 159 15.06 24.21 -15.97
CA ALA A 159 13.72 24.67 -15.66
C ALA A 159 12.74 23.51 -15.42
N TYR A 160 12.83 22.40 -16.19
CA TYR A 160 12.04 21.19 -15.96
C TYR A 160 12.27 20.60 -14.57
N CYS A 161 13.55 20.41 -14.21
CA CYS A 161 13.90 19.85 -12.91
C CYS A 161 13.38 20.72 -11.75
N ASP A 162 13.48 22.01 -11.92
CA ASP A 162 13.16 22.98 -10.89
C ASP A 162 11.64 23.19 -10.72
N VAL A 163 10.87 23.29 -11.80
CA VAL A 163 9.40 23.45 -11.68
C VAL A 163 8.74 22.21 -11.08
N HIS A 164 9.23 21.01 -11.41
CA HIS A 164 8.74 19.78 -10.80
C HIS A 164 9.09 19.71 -9.32
N ALA A 165 10.33 20.02 -8.94
CA ALA A 165 10.76 20.09 -7.55
C ALA A 165 9.91 21.07 -6.71
N ILE A 166 9.49 22.20 -7.30
CA ILE A 166 8.63 23.18 -6.62
C ILE A 166 7.18 22.71 -6.54
N ALA A 167 6.65 22.15 -7.62
CA ALA A 167 5.26 21.68 -7.67
C ALA A 167 5.02 20.60 -6.61
N ASP A 168 5.95 19.66 -6.47
CA ASP A 168 5.85 18.54 -5.53
C ASP A 168 6.02 18.97 -4.07
N ARG A 169 6.88 19.95 -3.79
CA ARG A 169 7.11 20.49 -2.44
C ARG A 169 5.88 21.18 -1.83
N ASN A 170 4.93 21.62 -2.65
CA ASN A 170 3.85 22.51 -2.22
C ASN A 170 2.52 21.82 -1.89
N TYR A 171 2.55 20.67 -1.26
CA TYR A 171 1.37 20.00 -0.71
C TYR A 171 0.50 20.94 0.17
N PHE A 172 1.12 21.90 0.86
CA PHE A 172 0.44 22.86 1.74
C PHE A 172 -0.10 24.12 1.05
N THR A 173 0.23 24.39 -0.21
CA THR A 173 -0.08 25.70 -0.82
C THR A 173 -1.16 25.70 -1.87
N ASN A 174 -1.79 24.55 -2.18
CA ASN A 174 -2.87 24.45 -3.21
C ASN A 174 -2.49 25.15 -4.53
N ARG A 175 -1.22 25.06 -4.96
CA ARG A 175 -0.78 25.55 -6.25
C ARG A 175 -1.20 24.52 -7.30
N ASN A 176 -2.27 24.76 -8.01
CA ASN A 176 -2.69 23.93 -9.13
C ASN A 176 -1.88 24.33 -10.38
N TRP A 177 -0.59 24.00 -10.42
CA TRP A 177 0.21 24.12 -11.63
C TRP A 177 0.00 22.89 -12.51
N LEU A 178 -0.23 23.12 -13.79
CA LEU A 178 -0.22 22.08 -14.81
C LEU A 178 1.08 22.22 -15.59
N ILE A 179 1.90 21.19 -15.59
CA ILE A 179 3.21 21.18 -16.27
C ILE A 179 3.09 20.28 -17.49
N TYR A 180 3.44 20.82 -18.65
CA TYR A 180 3.43 20.11 -19.92
C TYR A 180 4.80 20.17 -20.57
N SER A 181 5.19 19.09 -21.23
CA SER A 181 6.36 19.04 -22.08
C SER A 181 6.17 19.91 -23.33
N SER A 182 7.16 20.71 -23.68
CA SER A 182 7.28 21.42 -24.97
C SER A 182 8.29 20.76 -25.91
N GLY A 183 8.70 19.54 -25.62
CA GLY A 183 9.72 18.77 -26.33
C GLY A 183 10.90 18.43 -25.41
N VAL A 184 11.89 17.75 -25.96
CA VAL A 184 13.11 17.36 -25.23
C VAL A 184 14.17 18.44 -25.37
N ALA A 185 14.91 18.74 -24.31
CA ALA A 185 16.02 19.67 -24.33
C ALA A 185 17.13 19.16 -25.25
N GLU A 186 17.77 20.07 -25.99
CA GLU A 186 18.92 19.73 -26.81
C GLU A 186 20.16 19.43 -25.93
N ASN A 187 20.27 20.14 -24.80
CA ASN A 187 21.34 20.00 -23.84
C ASN A 187 20.78 19.73 -22.44
N PRO A 188 20.35 18.50 -22.14
CA PRO A 188 19.78 18.19 -20.83
C PRO A 188 20.81 18.37 -19.72
N VAL A 189 20.35 18.79 -18.53
CA VAL A 189 21.22 19.05 -17.35
C VAL A 189 21.97 17.78 -16.94
N VAL A 190 21.27 16.63 -17.04
CA VAL A 190 21.85 15.30 -16.84
C VAL A 190 21.29 14.39 -17.94
N PRO A 191 22.12 13.54 -18.58
CA PRO A 191 21.62 12.55 -19.51
C PRO A 191 20.54 11.68 -18.86
N THR A 192 19.50 11.33 -19.62
CA THR A 192 18.39 10.49 -19.13
C THR A 192 18.80 9.07 -18.77
N GLU A 193 19.89 8.59 -19.35
CA GLU A 193 20.47 7.29 -19.05
C GLU A 193 21.99 7.34 -19.14
N GLY A 194 22.65 6.49 -18.41
CA GLY A 194 24.10 6.42 -18.41
C GLY A 194 24.65 5.40 -17.41
N THR A 195 25.99 5.36 -17.36
CA THR A 195 26.75 4.52 -16.43
C THR A 195 27.91 5.34 -15.88
N SER A 196 28.07 5.33 -14.56
CA SER A 196 29.22 5.93 -13.88
C SER A 196 30.44 5.02 -13.94
N ASP A 197 31.63 5.58 -13.62
CA ASP A 197 32.89 4.82 -13.52
C ASP A 197 32.83 3.75 -12.41
N THR A 198 31.94 3.91 -11.41
CA THR A 198 31.74 2.95 -10.31
C THR A 198 30.80 1.79 -10.70
N GLY A 199 30.10 1.89 -11.81
CA GLY A 199 29.16 0.89 -12.29
C GLY A 199 27.70 1.20 -11.93
N LEU A 200 27.40 2.36 -11.35
CA LEU A 200 26.02 2.83 -11.19
C LEU A 200 25.45 3.14 -12.58
N THR A 201 24.37 2.52 -12.92
CA THR A 201 23.59 2.83 -14.12
C THR A 201 22.28 3.50 -13.73
N TRP A 202 21.83 4.43 -14.57
CA TRP A 202 20.55 5.12 -14.33
C TRP A 202 19.77 5.25 -15.62
N LYS A 203 18.45 5.30 -15.43
CA LYS A 203 17.49 5.64 -16.49
C LYS A 203 16.38 6.50 -15.90
N PHE A 204 16.10 7.64 -16.52
CA PHE A 204 15.02 8.54 -16.16
C PHE A 204 13.96 8.56 -17.25
N ASP A 205 12.73 8.34 -16.86
CA ASP A 205 11.54 8.38 -17.72
C ASP A 205 10.78 9.67 -17.45
N TYR A 206 10.67 10.54 -18.44
CA TYR A 206 10.02 11.85 -18.30
C TYR A 206 8.51 11.75 -18.15
N GLU A 207 7.86 10.75 -18.75
CA GLU A 207 6.42 10.58 -18.70
C GLU A 207 5.97 10.14 -17.30
N THR A 208 6.66 9.17 -16.73
CA THR A 208 6.36 8.64 -15.39
C THR A 208 7.13 9.35 -14.29
N ARG A 209 8.11 10.19 -14.64
CA ARG A 209 9.06 10.85 -13.74
C ARG A 209 9.74 9.88 -12.79
N GLN A 210 10.10 8.71 -13.30
CA GLN A 210 10.78 7.67 -12.53
C GLN A 210 12.27 7.65 -12.86
N LEU A 211 13.11 7.75 -11.83
CA LEU A 211 14.55 7.50 -11.90
C LEU A 211 14.81 6.08 -11.43
N THR A 212 15.26 5.20 -12.35
CA THR A 212 15.63 3.83 -12.01
C THR A 212 17.15 3.73 -11.92
N LEU A 213 17.64 3.12 -10.85
CA LEU A 213 19.04 2.94 -10.50
C LEU A 213 19.38 1.46 -10.44
N SER A 214 20.51 1.06 -11.03
CA SER A 214 21.00 -0.32 -11.09
C SER A 214 22.52 -0.36 -10.87
N GLY A 215 23.09 -1.54 -10.62
CA GLY A 215 24.51 -1.70 -10.38
C GLY A 215 24.97 -1.27 -9.00
N THR A 216 26.10 -0.59 -8.87
CA THR A 216 26.61 -0.13 -7.57
C THR A 216 27.16 1.29 -7.66
N ASP A 217 27.01 2.05 -6.57
CA ASP A 217 27.53 3.41 -6.42
C ASP A 217 28.82 3.39 -5.58
N ASP A 218 29.35 4.54 -5.23
CA ASP A 218 30.47 4.70 -4.30
C ASP A 218 30.00 5.21 -2.94
N TYR A 219 30.38 4.54 -1.85
CA TYR A 219 29.93 4.92 -0.52
C TYR A 219 30.49 6.27 -0.04
N GLN A 220 31.70 6.65 -0.47
CA GLN A 220 32.32 7.93 -0.13
C GLN A 220 31.88 9.05 -1.06
N ASN A 221 31.96 8.79 -2.38
CA ASN A 221 31.75 9.76 -3.44
C ASN A 221 30.54 9.39 -4.30
N SER A 222 29.38 9.21 -3.66
CA SER A 222 28.15 8.79 -4.34
C SER A 222 27.89 9.62 -5.60
N TYR A 223 27.91 8.98 -6.75
CA TYR A 223 27.57 9.59 -8.04
C TYR A 223 26.12 10.05 -8.04
N LEU A 224 25.23 9.28 -7.41
CA LEU A 224 23.82 9.61 -7.22
C LEU A 224 23.66 11.01 -6.59
N ILE A 225 24.35 11.26 -5.47
CA ILE A 225 24.23 12.53 -4.74
C ILE A 225 24.94 13.67 -5.46
N GLN A 226 26.07 13.42 -6.14
CA GLN A 226 26.88 14.48 -6.74
C GLN A 226 26.39 14.89 -8.12
N HIS A 227 25.88 13.96 -8.92
CA HIS A 227 25.61 14.18 -10.34
C HIS A 227 24.14 13.98 -10.74
N LEU A 228 23.41 13.09 -10.07
CA LEU A 228 22.02 12.81 -10.43
C LEU A 228 20.99 13.65 -9.64
N MET A 229 21.46 14.58 -8.80
CA MET A 229 20.60 15.45 -8.00
C MET A 229 19.52 16.19 -8.82
N PRO A 230 19.78 16.74 -10.02
CA PRO A 230 18.75 17.38 -10.82
C PRO A 230 17.62 16.40 -11.21
N LEU A 231 17.96 15.17 -11.63
CA LEU A 231 16.97 14.14 -11.94
C LEU A 231 16.20 13.68 -10.71
N MET A 232 16.89 13.54 -9.56
CA MET A 232 16.23 13.20 -8.30
C MET A 232 15.20 14.25 -7.88
N LYS A 233 15.53 15.54 -8.05
CA LYS A 233 14.58 16.64 -7.77
C LYS A 233 13.35 16.61 -8.68
N ALA A 234 13.51 16.19 -9.93
CA ALA A 234 12.44 16.10 -10.91
C ALA A 234 11.65 14.79 -10.80
N ALA A 235 12.15 13.80 -10.09
CA ALA A 235 11.54 12.48 -9.98
C ALA A 235 10.35 12.48 -9.00
N ASP A 236 9.27 11.81 -9.39
CA ASP A 236 8.24 11.36 -8.45
C ASP A 236 8.73 10.18 -7.64
N LYS A 237 9.60 9.36 -8.25
CA LYS A 237 10.13 8.12 -7.67
C LYS A 237 11.57 7.92 -8.06
N VAL A 238 12.36 7.47 -7.09
CA VAL A 238 13.70 6.90 -7.29
C VAL A 238 13.64 5.43 -6.96
N VAL A 239 13.86 4.58 -7.94
CA VAL A 239 13.73 3.11 -7.81
C VAL A 239 15.11 2.48 -7.84
N PHE A 240 15.48 1.82 -6.76
CA PHE A 240 16.63 0.90 -6.73
C PHE A 240 16.11 -0.45 -7.25
N ASP A 241 16.58 -0.85 -8.44
CA ASP A 241 16.11 -2.07 -9.06
C ASP A 241 16.69 -3.34 -8.39
N GLU A 242 16.31 -4.50 -8.90
CA GLU A 242 16.74 -5.79 -8.36
C GLU A 242 18.24 -6.09 -8.49
N ASN A 243 18.96 -5.33 -9.32
CA ASN A 243 20.41 -5.46 -9.54
C ASN A 243 21.20 -4.39 -8.79
N PHE A 244 20.54 -3.46 -8.11
CA PHE A 244 21.26 -2.44 -7.36
C PHE A 244 21.85 -3.06 -6.08
N THR A 245 23.16 -2.94 -5.94
CA THR A 245 23.90 -3.41 -4.75
C THR A 245 24.34 -2.20 -3.93
N VAL A 246 23.99 -2.18 -2.66
CA VAL A 246 24.37 -1.12 -1.74
C VAL A 246 25.88 -1.19 -1.47
N PRO A 247 26.65 -0.12 -1.71
CA PRO A 247 28.07 -0.14 -1.43
C PRO A 247 28.36 -0.16 0.06
N GLU A 248 29.43 -0.87 0.43
CA GLU A 248 29.86 -1.09 1.79
C GLU A 248 30.99 -0.14 2.20
N ASP A 249 30.93 0.37 3.43
CA ASP A 249 32.04 1.06 4.08
C ASP A 249 32.89 0.03 4.83
N PRO A 250 34.13 -0.26 4.39
CA PRO A 250 34.99 -1.26 5.04
C PRO A 250 35.47 -0.83 6.44
N ASN A 251 35.27 0.43 6.83
CA ASN A 251 35.65 0.95 8.14
C ASN A 251 34.49 1.02 9.12
N GLU A 252 33.27 0.71 8.68
CA GLU A 252 32.11 0.65 9.59
C GLU A 252 32.25 -0.54 10.54
N THR A 253 32.10 -0.30 11.84
CA THR A 253 32.34 -1.32 12.86
C THR A 253 31.21 -1.44 13.89
N VAL A 254 30.30 -0.50 13.90
CA VAL A 254 29.20 -0.41 14.88
C VAL A 254 27.87 -0.78 14.23
N MET A 255 27.69 -0.36 12.99
CA MET A 255 26.50 -0.61 12.19
C MET A 255 26.84 -1.58 11.05
N PRO A 256 25.85 -2.09 10.29
CA PRO A 256 26.13 -2.82 9.06
C PRO A 256 26.98 -1.98 8.09
N ALA A 257 27.84 -2.62 7.33
CA ALA A 257 28.78 -1.94 6.41
C ALA A 257 28.06 -1.02 5.39
N THR A 258 26.80 -1.26 5.11
CA THR A 258 25.94 -0.47 4.21
C THR A 258 25.34 0.79 4.86
N TYR A 259 25.49 0.96 6.17
CA TYR A 259 24.85 2.06 6.92
C TYR A 259 25.25 3.45 6.43
N THR A 260 26.55 3.68 6.27
CA THR A 260 27.07 5.01 5.86
C THR A 260 26.45 5.46 4.55
N TYR A 261 26.35 4.57 3.57
CA TYR A 261 25.72 4.89 2.28
C TYR A 261 24.20 5.11 2.41
N LEU A 262 23.50 4.19 3.04
CA LEU A 262 22.05 4.29 3.20
C LEU A 262 21.64 5.53 3.99
N LYS A 263 22.39 5.89 5.05
CA LYS A 263 22.16 7.12 5.78
C LYS A 263 22.30 8.36 4.87
N LYS A 264 23.36 8.41 4.05
CA LYS A 264 23.61 9.52 3.13
C LYS A 264 22.50 9.64 2.07
N VAL A 265 22.01 8.52 1.54
CA VAL A 265 21.02 8.50 0.46
C VAL A 265 19.58 8.67 0.99
N LEU A 266 19.23 8.03 2.08
CA LEU A 266 17.84 7.96 2.56
C LEU A 266 17.50 8.94 3.67
N VAL A 267 18.51 9.41 4.44
CA VAL A 267 18.28 10.26 5.60
C VAL A 267 18.84 11.67 5.38
N ASP A 268 20.11 11.76 4.98
CA ASP A 268 20.81 13.03 4.86
C ASP A 268 20.72 13.64 3.42
N ASN A 269 19.96 13.03 2.54
CA ASN A 269 19.88 13.44 1.14
C ASN A 269 19.13 14.76 0.97
N PRO A 270 19.76 15.79 0.38
CA PRO A 270 19.10 17.07 0.14
C PRO A 270 17.86 17.00 -0.76
N ALA A 271 17.73 15.95 -1.59
CA ALA A 271 16.56 15.75 -2.44
C ALA A 271 15.30 15.37 -1.65
N LEU A 272 15.41 14.85 -0.41
CA LEU A 272 14.27 14.46 0.42
C LEU A 272 13.23 15.56 0.61
N GLN A 273 13.68 16.82 0.65
CA GLN A 273 12.77 17.97 0.77
C GLN A 273 11.85 18.15 -0.45
N TYR A 274 12.12 17.49 -1.57
CA TYR A 274 11.35 17.57 -2.82
C TYR A 274 10.42 16.37 -3.00
N PHE A 275 10.62 15.29 -2.24
CA PHE A 275 9.73 14.13 -2.29
C PHE A 275 8.50 14.33 -1.41
N ASN A 276 7.36 13.90 -1.91
CA ASN A 276 6.19 13.70 -1.08
C ASN A 276 6.44 12.45 -0.22
N SER A 277 6.33 12.57 1.09
CA SER A 277 6.80 11.63 2.12
C SER A 277 6.38 10.15 1.97
N SER A 278 5.50 9.83 1.04
CA SER A 278 4.99 8.46 0.86
C SER A 278 5.49 7.73 -0.39
N GLN A 279 6.27 8.35 -1.28
CA GLN A 279 6.61 7.73 -2.56
C GLN A 279 8.04 7.95 -3.07
N GLY A 280 8.91 8.65 -2.33
CA GLY A 280 10.21 9.11 -2.84
C GLY A 280 11.15 7.98 -3.28
N PHE A 281 11.63 7.20 -2.34
CA PHE A 281 12.50 6.07 -2.64
C PHE A 281 11.73 4.76 -2.68
N CYS A 282 12.05 3.93 -3.64
CA CYS A 282 11.47 2.60 -3.80
C CYS A 282 12.56 1.56 -4.06
N CYS A 283 12.37 0.35 -3.57
CA CYS A 283 13.16 -0.81 -3.95
C CYS A 283 12.24 -1.99 -4.24
N TYR A 284 12.80 -3.05 -4.80
CA TYR A 284 12.03 -4.26 -5.05
C TYR A 284 12.16 -5.25 -3.91
N TYR A 285 11.08 -5.96 -3.64
CA TYR A 285 11.04 -7.04 -2.66
C TYR A 285 12.12 -8.10 -2.97
N GLN A 286 12.83 -8.54 -1.92
CA GLN A 286 13.96 -9.46 -2.00
C GLN A 286 15.12 -8.98 -2.90
N SER A 287 15.23 -7.68 -3.15
CA SER A 287 16.43 -7.12 -3.78
C SER A 287 17.56 -6.97 -2.77
N PRO A 288 18.83 -6.91 -3.25
CA PRO A 288 19.97 -6.63 -2.38
C PRO A 288 19.83 -5.31 -1.62
N PHE A 289 19.18 -4.31 -2.25
CA PHE A 289 18.92 -3.02 -1.59
C PHE A 289 17.96 -3.19 -0.40
N GLN A 290 16.85 -3.91 -0.58
CA GLN A 290 15.90 -4.13 0.52
C GLN A 290 16.57 -4.86 1.68
N THR A 291 17.33 -5.93 1.40
CA THR A 291 18.03 -6.68 2.45
C THR A 291 18.94 -5.76 3.26
N ALA A 292 19.77 -4.97 2.61
CA ALA A 292 20.67 -4.03 3.29
C ALA A 292 19.90 -2.94 4.06
N TYR A 293 18.77 -2.47 3.52
CA TYR A 293 17.93 -1.46 4.17
C TYR A 293 17.30 -1.98 5.46
N GLU A 294 16.73 -3.20 5.44
CA GLU A 294 16.13 -3.82 6.63
C GLU A 294 17.20 -4.13 7.70
N GLU A 295 18.38 -4.65 7.30
CA GLU A 295 19.50 -4.88 8.22
C GLU A 295 19.94 -3.59 8.95
N VAL A 296 20.02 -2.48 8.21
CA VAL A 296 20.38 -1.17 8.79
C VAL A 296 19.29 -0.67 9.72
N LYS A 297 18.03 -0.79 9.33
CA LYS A 297 16.88 -0.38 10.14
C LYS A 297 16.83 -1.12 11.47
N GLU A 298 16.97 -2.45 11.45
CA GLU A 298 16.99 -3.28 12.64
C GLU A 298 18.20 -2.98 13.54
N ALA A 299 19.38 -2.84 12.94
CA ALA A 299 20.59 -2.52 13.68
C ALA A 299 20.49 -1.14 14.34
N TYR A 300 19.91 -0.15 13.66
CA TYR A 300 19.69 1.18 14.22
C TYR A 300 18.75 1.12 15.43
N GLU A 301 17.63 0.43 15.31
CA GLU A 301 16.64 0.28 16.38
C GLU A 301 17.23 -0.44 17.61
N LYS A 302 18.07 -1.45 17.38
CA LYS A 302 18.78 -2.16 18.43
C LYS A 302 19.83 -1.29 19.11
N GLN A 303 20.57 -0.47 18.36
CA GLN A 303 21.63 0.40 18.87
C GLN A 303 21.07 1.65 19.57
N TYR A 304 19.97 2.18 19.05
CA TYR A 304 19.29 3.40 19.51
C TYR A 304 17.80 3.09 19.73
N PRO A 305 17.43 2.42 20.84
CA PRO A 305 16.05 2.11 21.14
C PRO A 305 15.21 3.40 21.13
N THR A 306 14.21 3.43 20.28
CA THR A 306 13.33 4.60 20.10
C THR A 306 12.44 4.79 21.34
N THR A 307 12.23 6.04 21.72
CA THR A 307 11.22 6.44 22.70
C THR A 307 9.95 6.88 22.00
N GLU A 308 8.85 7.12 22.71
CA GLU A 308 7.59 7.62 22.10
C GLU A 308 7.75 8.91 21.28
N GLU A 309 8.83 9.68 21.51
CA GLU A 309 9.12 10.95 20.82
C GLU A 309 10.18 10.83 19.71
N GLU A 310 10.97 9.75 19.69
CA GLU A 310 12.07 9.56 18.73
C GLU A 310 11.77 8.37 17.82
N THR A 311 11.58 8.63 16.53
CA THR A 311 11.38 7.59 15.52
C THR A 311 12.70 7.17 14.88
N ASN A 312 12.79 5.91 14.45
CA ASN A 312 13.92 5.42 13.65
C ASN A 312 14.00 6.23 12.34
N PRO A 313 15.11 6.93 12.02
CA PRO A 313 15.22 7.77 10.84
C PRO A 313 15.11 7.00 9.52
N PHE A 314 15.27 5.68 9.54
CA PHE A 314 15.07 4.82 8.37
C PHE A 314 13.61 4.35 8.24
N GLU A 315 12.76 4.58 9.23
CA GLU A 315 11.37 4.19 9.15
C GLU A 315 10.65 5.00 8.07
N TYR A 316 9.96 4.32 7.16
CA TYR A 316 9.21 4.93 6.04
C TYR A 316 10.05 5.65 4.97
N GLN A 317 11.38 5.53 4.95
CA GLN A 317 12.22 6.19 3.94
C GLN A 317 12.22 5.50 2.58
N CYS A 318 11.99 4.20 2.54
CA CYS A 318 11.94 3.44 1.30
C CYS A 318 10.66 2.60 1.22
N VAL A 319 9.95 2.71 0.11
CA VAL A 319 8.77 1.88 -0.18
C VAL A 319 9.24 0.63 -0.91
N VAL A 320 9.03 -0.52 -0.31
CA VAL A 320 9.29 -1.81 -0.97
C VAL A 320 8.17 -2.09 -1.96
N ARG A 321 8.52 -2.31 -3.22
CA ARG A 321 7.59 -2.61 -4.30
C ARG A 321 7.72 -4.06 -4.68
N THR A 322 6.67 -4.54 -5.29
CA THR A 322 6.66 -5.80 -6.00
C THR A 322 7.84 -5.93 -6.96
N ASN A 323 8.57 -7.02 -6.86
CA ASN A 323 9.61 -7.36 -7.82
C ASN A 323 8.98 -8.10 -9.03
N PRO A 324 8.87 -7.47 -10.21
CA PRO A 324 8.19 -8.07 -11.35
C PRO A 324 8.93 -9.27 -11.94
N ASN A 325 10.20 -9.47 -11.56
CA ASN A 325 11.04 -10.54 -12.06
C ASN A 325 11.02 -11.78 -11.15
N LEU A 326 10.38 -11.71 -9.98
CA LEU A 326 10.20 -12.89 -9.14
C LEU A 326 9.05 -13.76 -9.64
N SER A 327 9.35 -15.03 -9.87
CA SER A 327 8.34 -16.05 -10.11
C SER A 327 7.73 -16.60 -8.82
N THR A 328 8.43 -16.42 -7.69
CA THR A 328 8.02 -16.90 -6.37
C THR A 328 8.34 -15.84 -5.31
N TYR A 329 7.37 -15.55 -4.46
CA TYR A 329 7.51 -14.70 -3.28
C TYR A 329 7.54 -15.58 -2.04
N SER A 330 8.23 -15.17 -0.99
CA SER A 330 8.30 -15.92 0.26
C SER A 330 8.57 -15.01 1.46
N GLY A 331 8.30 -15.53 2.65
CA GLY A 331 8.59 -14.81 3.89
C GLY A 331 8.25 -15.64 5.12
N ASN A 332 8.48 -15.07 6.30
CA ASN A 332 8.16 -15.67 7.59
C ASN A 332 6.76 -15.24 8.04
N CYS A 333 6.05 -16.14 8.71
CA CYS A 333 4.74 -15.87 9.30
C CYS A 333 4.49 -16.68 10.58
N GLY A 334 5.54 -17.15 11.22
CA GLY A 334 5.48 -17.78 12.54
C GLY A 334 5.23 -16.79 13.66
N VAL A 335 5.02 -17.28 14.88
CA VAL A 335 4.82 -16.46 16.06
C VAL A 335 6.01 -15.49 16.24
N GLU A 336 5.70 -14.22 16.55
CA GLU A 336 6.69 -13.13 16.65
C GLU A 336 7.51 -12.88 15.36
N GLY A 337 6.94 -13.23 14.19
CA GLY A 337 7.64 -13.12 12.91
C GLY A 337 8.71 -14.18 12.69
N GLY A 338 8.72 -15.24 13.52
CA GLY A 338 9.68 -16.33 13.46
C GLY A 338 9.59 -17.16 12.18
N ASP A 339 10.64 -17.89 11.91
CA ASP A 339 10.80 -18.77 10.75
C ASP A 339 10.24 -20.19 10.95
N ASN A 340 9.60 -20.45 12.10
CA ASN A 340 8.93 -21.72 12.38
C ASN A 340 7.78 -22.02 11.42
N VAL A 341 7.13 -20.99 10.85
CA VAL A 341 6.19 -21.07 9.74
C VAL A 341 6.58 -20.05 8.69
N THR A 342 6.68 -20.50 7.46
CA THR A 342 7.00 -19.69 6.30
C THR A 342 5.88 -19.76 5.27
N TRP A 343 5.81 -18.77 4.39
CA TRP A 343 4.90 -18.78 3.26
C TRP A 343 5.66 -18.63 1.95
N THR A 344 5.12 -19.21 0.89
CA THR A 344 5.58 -19.02 -0.48
C THR A 344 4.39 -18.80 -1.39
N TYR A 345 4.53 -17.92 -2.38
CA TYR A 345 3.53 -17.71 -3.42
C TYR A 345 4.15 -17.85 -4.79
N ASP A 346 3.69 -18.84 -5.55
CA ASP A 346 4.06 -19.04 -6.94
C ASP A 346 3.11 -18.25 -7.85
N VAL A 347 3.67 -17.29 -8.58
CA VAL A 347 2.90 -16.37 -9.43
C VAL A 347 2.27 -17.09 -10.63
N ALA A 348 2.99 -18.05 -11.22
CA ALA A 348 2.54 -18.74 -12.44
C ALA A 348 1.33 -19.63 -12.18
N THR A 349 1.28 -20.27 -11.02
CA THR A 349 0.19 -21.16 -10.60
C THR A 349 -0.83 -20.47 -9.70
N ALA A 350 -0.55 -19.25 -9.24
CA ALA A 350 -1.33 -18.53 -8.23
C ALA A 350 -1.52 -19.38 -6.95
N THR A 351 -0.44 -20.05 -6.51
CA THR A 351 -0.46 -20.97 -5.37
C THR A 351 0.24 -20.35 -4.17
N MET A 352 -0.49 -20.17 -3.07
CA MET A 352 0.05 -19.84 -1.76
C MET A 352 0.28 -21.11 -0.96
N THR A 353 1.49 -21.30 -0.45
CA THR A 353 1.84 -22.44 0.40
C THR A 353 2.36 -21.96 1.74
N PHE A 354 1.82 -22.49 2.82
CA PHE A 354 2.30 -22.29 4.17
C PHE A 354 2.99 -23.58 4.64
N SER A 355 4.24 -23.47 5.07
CA SER A 355 5.09 -24.60 5.44
C SER A 355 5.72 -24.37 6.81
N GLY A 356 6.03 -25.45 7.52
CA GLY A 356 6.71 -25.38 8.81
C GLY A 356 5.96 -26.08 9.94
N THR A 357 6.19 -25.66 11.18
CA THR A 357 5.62 -26.32 12.36
C THR A 357 5.12 -25.32 13.39
N GLY A 358 3.99 -25.66 14.02
CA GLY A 358 3.42 -24.86 15.10
C GLY A 358 2.38 -23.84 14.65
N GLU A 359 2.36 -22.70 15.28
CA GLU A 359 1.33 -21.68 15.09
C GLU A 359 1.81 -20.58 14.16
N MET A 360 0.89 -20.04 13.35
CA MET A 360 1.09 -18.80 12.59
C MET A 360 0.90 -17.59 13.52
N GLN A 361 1.59 -16.50 13.21
CA GLN A 361 1.44 -15.24 13.93
C GLN A 361 0.02 -14.72 13.84
N GLY A 362 -0.54 -14.28 14.97
CA GLY A 362 -1.83 -13.60 15.02
C GLY A 362 -1.74 -12.18 14.46
N LEU A 363 -2.86 -11.70 13.91
CA LEU A 363 -2.97 -10.35 13.36
C LEU A 363 -2.97 -9.25 14.43
N TYR A 364 -3.40 -9.57 15.62
CA TYR A 364 -3.56 -8.62 16.72
C TYR A 364 -2.75 -9.06 17.92
N ASP A 365 -1.79 -8.26 18.29
CA ASP A 365 -1.05 -8.43 19.54
C ASP A 365 -1.77 -7.65 20.66
N VAL A 366 -2.36 -8.40 21.56
CA VAL A 366 -3.09 -7.85 22.72
C VAL A 366 -2.16 -7.07 23.66
N GLY A 367 -0.86 -7.39 23.67
CA GLY A 367 0.13 -6.73 24.54
C GLY A 367 0.56 -5.35 24.06
N THR A 368 0.62 -5.17 22.75
CA THR A 368 1.03 -3.89 22.10
C THR A 368 -0.11 -3.13 21.46
N GLU A 369 -1.34 -3.69 21.46
CA GLU A 369 -2.51 -3.16 20.74
C GLU A 369 -2.26 -2.88 19.25
N LYS A 370 -1.26 -3.54 18.65
CA LYS A 370 -0.90 -3.37 17.25
C LYS A 370 -1.49 -4.47 16.38
N TYR A 371 -2.02 -4.05 15.22
CA TYR A 371 -2.36 -4.96 14.12
C TYR A 371 -1.12 -5.22 13.28
N THR A 372 -0.73 -6.47 13.14
CA THR A 372 0.32 -6.89 12.22
C THR A 372 -0.33 -7.50 10.99
N LEU A 373 -0.25 -6.81 9.87
CA LEU A 373 -0.78 -7.33 8.62
C LEU A 373 0.18 -8.36 8.01
N PRO A 374 -0.34 -9.40 7.32
CA PRO A 374 0.51 -10.39 6.68
C PRO A 374 1.43 -9.75 5.63
N SER A 375 2.68 -10.15 5.63
CA SER A 375 3.70 -9.59 4.73
C SER A 375 3.40 -9.81 3.24
N TRP A 376 2.57 -10.78 2.88
CA TRP A 376 2.15 -11.02 1.48
C TRP A 376 0.99 -10.13 1.01
N LEU A 377 0.28 -9.44 1.91
CA LEU A 377 -0.88 -8.62 1.58
C LEU A 377 -0.59 -7.13 1.61
N TYR A 378 0.19 -6.68 2.58
CA TYR A 378 0.35 -5.26 2.84
C TYR A 378 1.79 -4.89 3.14
N GLY A 379 2.14 -3.68 2.75
CA GLY A 379 3.43 -3.09 3.05
C GLY A 379 4.53 -3.65 2.18
N TYR A 380 5.66 -3.77 2.77
CA TYR A 380 6.92 -4.07 2.15
C TYR A 380 7.00 -5.55 1.78
N GLY A 381 6.58 -5.91 0.61
CA GLY A 381 6.65 -7.28 0.12
C GLY A 381 5.33 -7.89 -0.31
N ALA A 382 4.28 -7.07 -0.35
CA ALA A 382 3.01 -7.51 -0.86
C ALA A 382 3.18 -8.17 -2.24
N VAL A 383 2.60 -9.35 -2.38
CA VAL A 383 2.53 -10.04 -3.66
C VAL A 383 1.67 -9.23 -4.61
N PRO A 384 2.15 -8.90 -5.82
CA PRO A 384 1.37 -8.10 -6.76
C PRO A 384 0.13 -8.86 -7.19
N ASN A 385 -1.00 -8.17 -7.19
CA ASN A 385 -2.27 -8.77 -7.62
C ASN A 385 -2.48 -10.15 -6.96
N TYR A 386 -2.32 -10.20 -5.62
CA TYR A 386 -2.48 -11.45 -4.88
C TYR A 386 -3.90 -11.99 -5.05
N HIS A 387 -4.01 -13.04 -5.83
CA HIS A 387 -5.26 -13.73 -6.18
C HIS A 387 -5.02 -15.24 -6.14
N PRO A 388 -4.96 -15.85 -4.96
CA PRO A 388 -4.65 -17.26 -4.87
C PRO A 388 -5.78 -18.12 -5.47
N LYS A 389 -5.42 -19.01 -6.40
CA LYS A 389 -6.27 -20.09 -6.88
C LYS A 389 -6.14 -21.33 -6.02
N HIS A 390 -5.00 -21.48 -5.39
CA HIS A 390 -4.70 -22.59 -4.49
C HIS A 390 -4.04 -22.05 -3.24
N ILE A 391 -4.55 -22.46 -2.08
CA ILE A 391 -3.94 -22.24 -0.77
C ILE A 391 -3.63 -23.60 -0.18
N ILE A 392 -2.37 -23.86 0.08
CA ILE A 392 -1.90 -25.12 0.66
C ILE A 392 -1.34 -24.84 2.04
N ILE A 393 -1.93 -25.47 3.05
CA ILE A 393 -1.42 -25.46 4.41
C ILE A 393 -0.82 -26.84 4.62
N GLU A 394 0.49 -26.91 4.85
CA GLU A 394 1.21 -28.18 5.01
C GLU A 394 1.08 -28.77 6.40
N GLU A 395 1.34 -30.09 6.49
CA GLU A 395 1.34 -30.80 7.76
C GLU A 395 2.42 -30.23 8.70
N GLY A 396 2.10 -30.09 9.99
CA GLY A 396 2.94 -29.49 11.00
C GLY A 396 2.37 -28.16 11.52
N ILE A 397 1.60 -27.45 10.72
CA ILE A 397 0.92 -26.24 11.15
C ILE A 397 -0.30 -26.62 12.00
N THR A 398 -0.35 -26.12 13.22
CA THR A 398 -1.37 -26.53 14.22
C THR A 398 -2.43 -25.48 14.46
N ARG A 399 -2.14 -24.21 14.12
CA ARG A 399 -3.07 -23.11 14.32
C ARG A 399 -2.87 -22.05 13.25
N ILE A 400 -3.99 -21.54 12.73
CA ILE A 400 -4.06 -20.32 11.95
C ILE A 400 -4.96 -19.35 12.71
N VAL A 401 -4.44 -18.17 13.00
CA VAL A 401 -5.24 -17.06 13.51
C VAL A 401 -5.60 -16.22 12.30
N ALA A 402 -6.80 -16.40 11.79
CA ALA A 402 -7.23 -15.75 10.56
C ALA A 402 -8.20 -14.61 10.87
N ASP A 403 -7.96 -13.49 10.24
CA ASP A 403 -8.94 -12.46 9.97
C ASP A 403 -9.35 -12.58 8.48
N ARG A 404 -10.46 -11.96 8.11
CA ARG A 404 -11.03 -11.95 6.77
C ARG A 404 -10.02 -11.67 5.64
N TRP A 405 -9.01 -10.89 5.93
CA TRP A 405 -7.96 -10.46 4.99
C TRP A 405 -6.74 -11.38 4.94
N TYR A 406 -6.66 -12.37 5.82
CA TYR A 406 -5.42 -13.11 6.05
C TYR A 406 -5.05 -14.05 4.91
N LEU A 407 -5.99 -14.85 4.41
CA LEU A 407 -5.69 -15.86 3.39
C LEU A 407 -5.91 -15.36 1.96
N PHE A 408 -6.90 -14.50 1.76
CA PHE A 408 -7.37 -14.11 0.44
C PHE A 408 -7.08 -12.65 0.08
N GLY A 409 -6.70 -11.82 1.04
CA GLY A 409 -6.52 -10.39 0.81
C GLY A 409 -7.83 -9.68 0.52
N HIS A 410 -7.76 -8.66 -0.35
CA HIS A 410 -8.95 -7.92 -0.80
C HIS A 410 -9.79 -8.68 -1.82
N ASP A 411 -9.19 -9.66 -2.48
CA ASP A 411 -9.77 -10.36 -3.62
C ASP A 411 -10.24 -11.75 -3.20
N ILE A 412 -11.28 -11.76 -2.38
CA ILE A 412 -11.97 -12.99 -1.97
C ILE A 412 -12.70 -13.57 -3.17
N PRO A 413 -12.62 -14.90 -3.44
CA PRO A 413 -13.31 -15.52 -4.55
C PRO A 413 -14.82 -15.25 -4.50
N SER A 414 -15.30 -14.38 -5.37
CA SER A 414 -16.69 -13.91 -5.40
C SER A 414 -17.54 -14.56 -6.49
N SER A 415 -16.94 -15.41 -7.30
CA SER A 415 -17.61 -16.11 -8.41
C SER A 415 -17.04 -17.51 -8.62
N GLU A 416 -17.80 -18.37 -9.32
CA GLU A 416 -17.37 -19.73 -9.68
C GLU A 416 -16.08 -19.74 -10.51
N SER A 417 -15.85 -18.73 -11.34
CA SER A 417 -14.62 -18.61 -12.15
C SER A 417 -13.38 -18.23 -11.35
N GLU A 418 -13.57 -17.71 -10.15
CA GLU A 418 -12.51 -17.30 -9.22
C GLU A 418 -12.31 -18.31 -8.08
N ARG A 419 -13.04 -19.42 -8.10
CA ARG A 419 -13.01 -20.43 -7.04
C ARG A 419 -11.59 -20.79 -6.62
N CYS A 420 -11.33 -20.71 -5.32
CA CYS A 420 -10.04 -21.04 -4.72
C CYS A 420 -10.11 -22.41 -4.03
N THR A 421 -9.10 -23.24 -4.25
CA THR A 421 -8.95 -24.51 -3.55
C THR A 421 -8.08 -24.31 -2.30
N VAL A 422 -8.58 -24.76 -1.15
CA VAL A 422 -7.86 -24.68 0.14
C VAL A 422 -7.57 -26.08 0.64
N THR A 423 -6.31 -26.47 0.65
CA THR A 423 -5.85 -27.76 1.17
C THR A 423 -5.51 -27.62 2.65
N ILE A 424 -6.17 -28.40 3.47
CA ILE A 424 -6.08 -28.35 4.93
C ILE A 424 -5.38 -29.59 5.47
N PRO A 425 -4.32 -29.45 6.29
CA PRO A 425 -3.62 -30.56 6.90
C PRO A 425 -4.40 -31.15 8.07
N GLU A 426 -4.09 -32.38 8.42
CA GLU A 426 -4.65 -33.06 9.60
C GLU A 426 -4.15 -32.45 10.91
N SER A 427 -2.95 -31.87 10.92
CA SER A 427 -2.35 -31.19 12.08
C SER A 427 -3.10 -29.91 12.48
N LEU A 428 -3.89 -29.31 11.59
CA LEU A 428 -4.63 -28.08 11.88
C LEU A 428 -5.86 -28.39 12.73
N LYS A 429 -5.76 -28.13 14.02
CA LYS A 429 -6.83 -28.43 15.00
C LYS A 429 -7.46 -27.19 15.62
N ASN A 430 -6.75 -26.05 15.58
CA ASN A 430 -7.23 -24.81 16.16
C ASN A 430 -7.27 -23.72 15.09
N THR A 431 -8.47 -23.38 14.64
CA THR A 431 -8.68 -22.37 13.61
C THR A 431 -9.99 -21.62 13.89
N ASN A 432 -9.95 -20.31 13.63
CA ASN A 432 -11.11 -19.43 13.58
C ASN A 432 -11.45 -19.04 12.15
N LEU A 433 -11.07 -19.86 11.17
CA LEU A 433 -11.26 -19.57 9.74
C LEU A 433 -12.71 -19.26 9.39
N PHE A 434 -13.67 -20.00 9.98
CA PHE A 434 -15.10 -19.81 9.71
C PHE A 434 -15.70 -18.60 10.40
N ASP A 435 -15.03 -18.04 11.43
CA ASP A 435 -15.54 -16.87 12.15
C ASP A 435 -15.20 -15.56 11.45
N TYR A 436 -14.00 -15.48 10.87
CA TYR A 436 -13.45 -14.21 10.40
C TYR A 436 -12.87 -14.24 8.98
N ALA A 437 -12.34 -15.39 8.52
CA ALA A 437 -11.61 -15.47 7.26
C ALA A 437 -12.44 -15.96 6.08
N ILE A 438 -13.50 -16.71 6.34
CA ILE A 438 -14.28 -17.41 5.32
C ILE A 438 -15.75 -16.99 5.42
N ASN A 439 -16.27 -16.43 4.32
CA ASN A 439 -17.67 -16.06 4.24
C ASN A 439 -18.45 -17.14 3.48
N PRO A 440 -19.70 -17.48 3.87
CA PRO A 440 -20.54 -18.41 3.13
C PRO A 440 -20.70 -18.08 1.65
N ASN A 441 -20.58 -16.82 1.27
CA ASN A 441 -20.66 -16.37 -0.12
C ASN A 441 -19.36 -16.58 -0.92
N ASP A 442 -18.25 -16.97 -0.25
CA ASP A 442 -16.98 -17.18 -0.92
C ASP A 442 -16.98 -18.52 -1.67
N TYR A 443 -16.51 -18.51 -2.93
CA TYR A 443 -16.44 -19.71 -3.74
C TYR A 443 -15.18 -20.52 -3.44
N LEU A 444 -15.28 -21.50 -2.53
CA LEU A 444 -14.17 -22.28 -2.02
C LEU A 444 -14.36 -23.76 -2.24
N THR A 445 -13.25 -24.47 -2.51
CA THR A 445 -13.16 -25.93 -2.46
C THR A 445 -12.22 -26.32 -1.34
N PHE A 446 -12.72 -27.00 -0.33
CA PHE A 446 -11.91 -27.50 0.79
C PHE A 446 -11.47 -28.94 0.53
N GLN A 447 -10.16 -29.13 0.43
CA GLN A 447 -9.52 -30.43 0.36
C GLN A 447 -9.06 -30.83 1.75
N VAL A 448 -9.77 -31.77 2.37
CA VAL A 448 -9.54 -32.19 3.75
C VAL A 448 -9.56 -33.70 3.89
N LYS A 449 -8.90 -34.22 4.92
CA LYS A 449 -9.01 -35.63 5.30
C LYS A 449 -10.28 -35.87 6.09
N GLN A 450 -11.05 -36.87 5.67
CA GLN A 450 -12.25 -37.31 6.40
C GLN A 450 -11.91 -37.70 7.83
N GLN A 451 -12.81 -37.38 8.76
CA GLN A 451 -12.69 -37.66 10.19
C GLN A 451 -11.55 -36.92 10.92
N SER A 452 -10.93 -35.92 10.28
CA SER A 452 -10.09 -34.96 10.96
C SER A 452 -10.93 -33.95 11.78
N VAL A 453 -10.30 -33.24 12.69
CA VAL A 453 -10.97 -32.16 13.44
C VAL A 453 -11.56 -31.13 12.48
N PHE A 454 -10.79 -30.66 11.53
CA PHE A 454 -11.25 -29.64 10.59
C PHE A 454 -12.41 -30.14 9.71
N TYR A 455 -12.41 -31.42 9.32
CA TYR A 455 -13.53 -32.01 8.57
C TYR A 455 -14.87 -31.81 9.29
N PHE A 456 -14.95 -32.13 10.58
CA PHE A 456 -16.18 -31.97 11.34
C PHE A 456 -16.57 -30.51 11.55
N GLN A 457 -15.58 -29.63 11.75
CA GLN A 457 -15.81 -28.18 11.85
C GLN A 457 -16.38 -27.63 10.54
N LEU A 458 -15.83 -28.04 9.40
CA LEU A 458 -16.33 -27.68 8.06
C LEU A 458 -17.79 -28.16 7.88
N MET A 459 -18.08 -29.42 8.22
CA MET A 459 -19.46 -29.93 8.12
C MET A 459 -20.44 -29.17 9.01
N ASN A 460 -20.01 -28.75 10.19
CA ASN A 460 -20.83 -27.92 11.08
C ASN A 460 -21.09 -26.54 10.47
N ALA A 461 -20.06 -25.92 9.92
CA ALA A 461 -20.17 -24.61 9.27
C ALA A 461 -21.05 -24.66 8.00
N MET A 462 -20.93 -25.71 7.18
CA MET A 462 -21.81 -25.92 6.01
C MET A 462 -23.28 -26.11 6.41
N ASP A 463 -23.55 -26.79 7.52
CA ASP A 463 -24.93 -26.95 8.03
C ASP A 463 -25.53 -25.64 8.56
N LEU A 464 -24.70 -24.76 9.12
CA LEU A 464 -25.15 -23.44 9.59
C LEU A 464 -25.47 -22.49 8.42
N HIS A 465 -24.83 -22.71 7.29
CA HIS A 465 -24.97 -21.88 6.10
C HIS A 465 -25.38 -22.74 4.89
N PRO A 466 -26.64 -23.23 4.79
CA PRO A 466 -27.07 -24.15 3.75
C PRO A 466 -26.97 -23.57 2.32
N ASP A 467 -26.96 -22.26 2.18
CA ASP A 467 -26.84 -21.55 0.90
C ASP A 467 -25.37 -21.16 0.59
N ASN A 468 -24.40 -21.76 1.29
CA ASN A 468 -22.99 -21.46 1.05
C ASN A 468 -22.52 -21.94 -0.35
N HIS A 469 -21.41 -21.35 -0.83
CA HIS A 469 -20.76 -21.73 -2.10
C HIS A 469 -19.54 -22.64 -1.90
N TRP A 470 -19.45 -23.34 -0.77
CA TRP A 470 -18.34 -24.23 -0.45
C TRP A 470 -18.52 -25.61 -1.04
N ILE A 471 -17.43 -26.19 -1.50
CA ILE A 471 -17.34 -27.58 -1.94
C ILE A 471 -16.37 -28.32 -1.02
N TYR A 472 -16.75 -29.52 -0.60
CA TYR A 472 -15.88 -30.43 0.12
C TYR A 472 -15.33 -31.51 -0.80
N GLU A 473 -14.02 -31.73 -0.77
CA GLU A 473 -13.31 -32.81 -1.43
C GLU A 473 -12.48 -33.59 -0.42
N SER A 474 -12.64 -34.95 -0.41
CA SER A 474 -11.84 -35.79 0.46
C SER A 474 -10.44 -36.05 -0.10
N THR A 475 -9.40 -35.84 0.69
CA THR A 475 -8.03 -36.24 0.40
C THR A 475 -7.63 -37.57 1.05
N GLY A 476 -8.60 -38.33 1.52
CA GLY A 476 -8.43 -39.60 2.21
C GLY A 476 -8.91 -39.57 3.66
N LEU A 477 -8.59 -40.62 4.40
CA LEU A 477 -8.92 -40.72 5.82
C LEU A 477 -7.81 -40.12 6.69
N ALA A 478 -8.16 -39.42 7.76
CA ALA A 478 -7.20 -38.93 8.74
C ALA A 478 -6.47 -40.12 9.40
N LYS A 479 -5.21 -39.92 9.78
CA LYS A 479 -4.43 -40.92 10.53
C LYS A 479 -4.91 -41.00 11.96
N ASP A 480 -5.11 -39.80 12.58
CA ASP A 480 -5.64 -39.66 13.93
C ASP A 480 -7.16 -39.42 13.84
N VAL A 481 -7.90 -40.47 13.52
CA VAL A 481 -9.35 -40.37 13.43
C VAL A 481 -9.96 -40.07 14.79
N ILE A 482 -10.90 -39.13 14.83
CA ILE A 482 -11.58 -38.76 16.09
C ILE A 482 -12.55 -39.87 16.54
N VAL A 483 -13.00 -40.69 15.60
CA VAL A 483 -14.01 -41.73 15.87
C VAL A 483 -13.51 -43.10 15.39
N SER A 484 -14.05 -44.18 15.99
CA SER A 484 -13.80 -45.55 15.54
C SER A 484 -14.53 -45.85 14.22
N GLU A 485 -14.24 -47.03 13.61
CA GLU A 485 -14.80 -47.45 12.32
C GLU A 485 -16.35 -47.53 12.34
N ASP A 486 -16.96 -47.74 13.49
CA ASP A 486 -18.42 -47.75 13.67
C ASP A 486 -19.05 -46.34 13.80
N GLY A 487 -18.23 -45.28 13.66
CA GLY A 487 -18.66 -43.89 13.78
C GLY A 487 -18.92 -43.43 15.21
N MET A 488 -18.50 -44.20 16.22
CA MET A 488 -18.71 -43.89 17.63
C MET A 488 -17.40 -43.80 18.38
N THR A 489 -17.28 -42.79 19.22
CA THR A 489 -16.18 -42.70 20.20
C THR A 489 -16.77 -42.55 21.58
N GLU A 490 -16.36 -43.42 22.51
CA GLU A 490 -16.75 -43.35 23.90
C GLU A 490 -15.57 -43.53 24.83
N GLY A 491 -15.65 -42.95 26.00
CA GLY A 491 -14.58 -43.05 26.99
C GLY A 491 -14.94 -42.48 28.34
N SER A 492 -13.98 -42.53 29.24
CA SER A 492 -14.13 -42.03 30.61
C SER A 492 -12.81 -41.43 31.09
N SER A 493 -12.86 -40.29 31.75
CA SER A 493 -11.73 -39.70 32.44
C SER A 493 -11.52 -40.29 33.84
N GLU A 494 -10.32 -40.18 34.38
CA GLU A 494 -10.06 -40.52 35.79
C GLU A 494 -10.83 -39.63 36.76
N LYS A 495 -11.32 -38.46 36.27
CA LYS A 495 -12.11 -37.50 37.08
C LYS A 495 -13.58 -37.80 37.09
N GLY A 496 -14.03 -38.89 36.43
CA GLY A 496 -15.39 -39.39 36.44
C GLY A 496 -16.30 -38.85 35.33
N LEU A 497 -15.74 -38.08 34.36
CA LEU A 497 -16.46 -37.71 33.16
C LEU A 497 -16.56 -38.91 32.21
N HIS A 498 -17.75 -39.20 31.71
CA HIS A 498 -18.01 -40.18 30.68
C HIS A 498 -18.52 -39.45 29.45
N TRP A 499 -18.04 -39.85 28.27
CA TRP A 499 -18.47 -39.27 26.99
C TRP A 499 -18.81 -40.34 25.97
N LYS A 500 -19.68 -39.97 25.04
CA LYS A 500 -19.99 -40.71 23.83
C LYS A 500 -20.24 -39.74 22.71
N PHE A 501 -19.49 -39.86 21.59
CA PHE A 501 -19.65 -39.04 20.40
C PHE A 501 -20.25 -39.86 19.25
N ASP A 502 -21.36 -39.41 18.69
CA ASP A 502 -21.99 -39.94 17.48
C ASP A 502 -21.54 -39.07 16.29
N ALA A 503 -20.64 -39.58 15.46
CA ALA A 503 -20.05 -38.84 14.34
C ALA A 503 -21.05 -38.55 13.22
N GLU A 504 -22.04 -39.44 13.00
CA GLU A 504 -23.07 -39.22 11.97
C GLU A 504 -23.94 -38.02 12.32
N LYS A 505 -24.34 -37.95 13.58
CA LYS A 505 -25.17 -36.85 14.10
C LYS A 505 -24.37 -35.69 14.63
N ARG A 506 -23.05 -35.86 14.83
CA ARG A 506 -22.14 -34.92 15.48
C ARG A 506 -22.61 -34.49 16.85
N VAL A 507 -23.09 -35.46 17.62
CA VAL A 507 -23.65 -35.26 18.97
C VAL A 507 -22.67 -35.83 20.00
N LEU A 508 -22.26 -35.00 20.93
CA LEU A 508 -21.43 -35.39 22.10
C LEU A 508 -22.36 -35.51 23.33
N TYR A 509 -22.45 -36.70 23.88
CA TYR A 509 -23.15 -36.98 25.11
C TYR A 509 -22.15 -36.96 26.26
N LEU A 510 -22.45 -36.22 27.31
CA LEU A 510 -21.67 -36.11 28.54
C LEU A 510 -22.45 -36.64 29.74
N SER A 511 -21.86 -37.51 30.54
CA SER A 511 -22.46 -38.07 31.74
C SER A 511 -21.40 -38.23 32.86
N GLY A 512 -21.86 -38.60 34.06
CA GLY A 512 -20.96 -38.74 35.22
C GLY A 512 -20.71 -37.42 35.93
N THR A 513 -19.47 -37.09 36.18
CA THR A 513 -19.10 -35.85 36.89
C THR A 513 -17.79 -35.27 36.30
N ASP A 514 -17.66 -33.98 36.36
CA ASP A 514 -16.37 -33.32 36.08
C ASP A 514 -16.08 -32.31 37.19
N VAL A 515 -15.18 -32.67 38.07
CA VAL A 515 -14.74 -31.82 39.17
C VAL A 515 -13.43 -31.20 38.81
N PRO A 516 -13.36 -29.89 38.48
CA PRO A 516 -12.11 -29.22 38.22
C PRO A 516 -11.23 -29.29 39.47
N GLY A 517 -10.11 -29.99 39.37
CA GLY A 517 -9.04 -29.99 40.35
C GLY A 517 -7.88 -29.07 39.92
N ASN A 518 -6.78 -29.10 40.64
CA ASN A 518 -5.56 -28.38 40.32
C ASN A 518 -4.99 -28.70 38.91
N GLN A 519 -5.51 -29.72 38.23
CA GLN A 519 -5.15 -30.14 36.88
C GLN A 519 -6.22 -29.79 35.81
N GLY A 520 -7.15 -28.90 36.10
CA GLY A 520 -8.19 -28.49 35.17
C GLY A 520 -9.35 -29.47 35.00
N SER A 521 -10.28 -29.18 34.10
CA SER A 521 -11.45 -29.98 33.77
C SER A 521 -11.10 -31.20 32.92
N ALA A 522 -11.83 -32.30 33.03
CA ALA A 522 -11.70 -33.47 32.18
C ALA A 522 -12.13 -33.18 30.73
N LEU A 523 -12.89 -32.11 30.46
CA LEU A 523 -13.21 -31.68 29.09
C LEU A 523 -11.95 -31.30 28.30
N SER A 524 -10.87 -30.89 28.95
CA SER A 524 -9.61 -30.62 28.27
C SER A 524 -9.01 -31.87 27.61
N GLU A 525 -9.31 -33.06 28.13
CA GLU A 525 -8.86 -34.34 27.57
C GLU A 525 -9.60 -34.69 26.27
N ILE A 526 -10.81 -34.14 26.08
CA ILE A 526 -11.69 -34.38 24.93
C ILE A 526 -11.98 -33.10 24.15
N LYS A 527 -11.11 -32.10 24.25
CA LYS A 527 -11.28 -30.79 23.59
C LYS A 527 -11.57 -30.89 22.08
N ASP A 528 -10.93 -31.87 21.41
CA ASP A 528 -11.15 -32.11 19.99
C ASP A 528 -12.58 -32.57 19.71
N LEU A 529 -13.16 -33.48 20.54
CA LEU A 529 -14.54 -33.91 20.42
C LEU A 529 -15.53 -32.75 20.72
N VAL A 530 -15.23 -31.94 21.72
CA VAL A 530 -16.01 -30.73 22.02
C VAL A 530 -16.00 -29.78 20.83
N SER A 531 -14.87 -29.56 20.21
CA SER A 531 -14.72 -28.63 19.07
C SER A 531 -15.44 -29.07 17.80
N VAL A 532 -15.65 -30.37 17.60
CA VAL A 532 -16.31 -30.93 16.42
C VAL A 532 -17.78 -31.25 16.62
N ALA A 533 -18.27 -31.25 17.86
CA ALA A 533 -19.67 -31.53 18.15
C ALA A 533 -20.58 -30.40 17.64
N LYS A 534 -21.62 -30.73 16.85
CA LYS A 534 -22.70 -29.82 16.50
C LYS A 534 -23.64 -29.60 17.69
N THR A 535 -23.79 -30.63 18.50
CA THR A 535 -24.69 -30.65 19.67
C THR A 535 -23.98 -31.35 20.81
N ILE A 536 -24.07 -30.74 21.99
CA ILE A 536 -23.63 -31.36 23.25
C ILE A 536 -24.87 -31.64 24.09
N VAL A 537 -25.02 -32.87 24.50
CA VAL A 537 -26.13 -33.30 25.38
C VAL A 537 -25.58 -33.64 26.76
N ILE A 538 -25.99 -32.90 27.75
CA ILE A 538 -25.62 -33.16 29.15
C ILE A 538 -26.70 -34.07 29.76
N ASP A 539 -26.27 -35.27 30.19
CA ASP A 539 -27.19 -36.28 30.76
C ASP A 539 -27.89 -35.75 32.02
N LYS A 540 -29.07 -36.26 32.25
CA LYS A 540 -29.89 -35.87 33.42
C LYS A 540 -29.23 -36.14 34.77
N ASP A 541 -28.37 -37.16 34.83
CA ASP A 541 -27.66 -37.60 36.03
C ASP A 541 -26.23 -37.00 36.13
N PHE A 542 -25.86 -36.08 35.21
CA PHE A 542 -24.57 -35.41 35.26
C PHE A 542 -24.44 -34.50 36.48
N VAL A 543 -23.38 -34.67 37.24
CA VAL A 543 -23.05 -33.83 38.41
C VAL A 543 -22.11 -32.73 38.03
N PRO A 544 -22.58 -31.48 37.92
CA PRO A 544 -21.74 -30.36 37.50
C PRO A 544 -20.74 -29.94 38.59
N PRO A 545 -19.66 -29.25 38.22
CA PRO A 545 -18.81 -28.56 39.19
C PRO A 545 -19.62 -27.50 39.97
N LEU A 546 -19.19 -27.20 41.18
CA LEU A 546 -19.94 -26.30 42.09
C LEU A 546 -19.37 -24.86 42.06
N GLY A 547 -20.25 -23.88 42.26
CA GLY A 547 -19.87 -22.48 42.45
C GLY A 547 -19.28 -21.81 41.19
N THR A 548 -18.25 -21.02 41.35
CA THR A 548 -17.56 -20.29 40.24
C THR A 548 -16.97 -21.25 39.20
N ASP A 549 -16.71 -22.50 39.58
CA ASP A 549 -16.20 -23.51 38.67
C ASP A 549 -17.20 -23.86 37.56
N LEU A 550 -18.50 -23.77 37.81
CA LEU A 550 -19.52 -24.01 36.79
C LEU A 550 -19.50 -22.93 35.70
N THR A 551 -19.35 -21.67 36.07
CA THR A 551 -19.26 -20.56 35.11
C THR A 551 -17.97 -20.69 34.27
N THR A 552 -16.86 -21.02 34.92
CA THR A 552 -15.57 -21.31 34.23
C THR A 552 -15.73 -22.52 33.31
N TRP A 553 -16.37 -23.58 33.78
CA TRP A 553 -16.57 -24.81 33.02
C TRP A 553 -17.44 -24.56 31.77
N THR A 554 -18.58 -23.86 31.92
CA THR A 554 -19.45 -23.54 30.78
C THR A 554 -18.83 -22.56 29.82
N ASN A 555 -18.25 -21.48 30.31
CA ASN A 555 -17.69 -20.44 29.47
C ASN A 555 -16.35 -20.84 28.85
N TYR A 556 -15.49 -21.52 29.62
CA TYR A 556 -14.14 -21.85 29.18
C TYR A 556 -14.07 -23.16 28.39
N TYR A 557 -14.82 -24.16 28.76
CA TYR A 557 -14.75 -25.49 28.14
C TYR A 557 -15.88 -25.80 27.16
N LEU A 558 -17.05 -25.20 27.31
CA LEU A 558 -18.15 -25.40 26.39
C LEU A 558 -18.34 -24.25 25.38
N LYS A 559 -17.98 -23.03 25.75
CA LYS A 559 -18.10 -21.85 24.86
C LYS A 559 -16.74 -21.38 24.26
N SER A 560 -15.62 -21.67 24.92
CA SER A 560 -14.31 -21.10 24.55
C SER A 560 -13.52 -21.92 23.54
N THR A 561 -14.10 -22.88 22.90
CA THR A 561 -13.52 -23.36 21.66
C THR A 561 -13.77 -22.33 20.55
N SER A 562 -13.24 -21.16 20.79
CA SER A 562 -12.83 -20.05 19.91
C SER A 562 -13.72 -19.68 18.71
N ASN A 563 -14.95 -20.17 18.56
CA ASN A 563 -15.77 -19.82 17.41
C ASN A 563 -17.08 -19.21 17.88
N ARG A 564 -17.23 -17.89 17.74
CA ARG A 564 -18.49 -17.20 18.03
C ARG A 564 -19.65 -17.67 17.16
N ASP A 565 -19.37 -18.30 16.01
CA ASP A 565 -20.37 -18.73 15.03
C ASP A 565 -20.66 -20.23 15.05
N ILE A 566 -19.80 -21.06 15.67
CA ILE A 566 -20.12 -22.46 15.92
C ILE A 566 -20.70 -22.57 17.32
N TYR A 567 -21.94 -22.11 17.47
CA TYR A 567 -22.71 -22.35 18.69
C TYR A 567 -23.02 -23.84 18.77
N HIS A 568 -22.35 -24.53 19.68
CA HIS A 568 -22.82 -25.85 20.10
C HIS A 568 -24.22 -25.68 20.69
N ASN A 569 -25.21 -26.33 20.13
CA ASN A 569 -26.47 -26.46 20.78
C ASN A 569 -26.26 -27.33 22.01
N VAL A 570 -26.15 -26.73 23.18
CA VAL A 570 -26.05 -27.47 24.44
C VAL A 570 -27.45 -27.77 24.95
N TYR A 571 -27.79 -29.05 25.00
CA TYR A 571 -29.05 -29.54 25.55
C TYR A 571 -28.84 -30.11 26.92
N LEU A 572 -29.67 -29.72 27.83
CA LEU A 572 -29.73 -30.25 29.18
C LEU A 572 -31.19 -30.64 29.53
N TYR A 573 -31.33 -31.57 30.43
CA TYR A 573 -32.67 -32.01 30.88
C TYR A 573 -33.21 -31.01 31.90
N ARG A 574 -34.40 -30.47 31.64
CA ARG A 574 -35.07 -29.53 32.53
C ARG A 574 -35.30 -30.18 33.91
N GLY A 575 -34.90 -29.49 34.98
CA GLY A 575 -34.96 -29.96 36.34
C GLY A 575 -33.87 -30.94 36.75
N SER A 576 -32.89 -31.25 35.85
CA SER A 576 -31.68 -31.97 36.22
C SER A 576 -30.85 -31.19 37.23
N LEU A 577 -29.92 -31.86 37.89
CA LEU A 577 -29.02 -31.21 38.84
C LEU A 577 -28.19 -30.13 38.14
N PHE A 578 -27.74 -30.38 36.90
CA PHE A 578 -27.03 -29.40 36.08
C PHE A 578 -27.91 -28.18 35.79
N ASP A 579 -29.18 -28.36 35.36
CA ASP A 579 -30.12 -27.27 35.10
C ASP A 579 -30.32 -26.36 36.30
N GLN A 580 -30.48 -26.96 37.49
CA GLN A 580 -30.63 -26.21 38.72
C GLN A 580 -29.39 -25.36 39.05
N HIS A 581 -28.21 -25.93 38.94
CA HIS A 581 -26.93 -25.22 39.19
C HIS A 581 -26.67 -24.15 38.13
N TYR A 582 -26.95 -24.43 36.86
CA TYR A 582 -26.82 -23.49 35.77
C TYR A 582 -27.71 -22.25 35.97
N LEU A 583 -28.97 -22.46 36.27
CA LEU A 583 -29.92 -21.37 36.54
C LEU A 583 -29.52 -20.55 37.76
N ALA A 584 -29.01 -21.18 38.81
CA ALA A 584 -28.50 -20.49 39.99
C ALA A 584 -27.24 -19.66 39.68
N ALA A 585 -26.29 -20.20 38.89
CA ALA A 585 -25.10 -19.49 38.47
C ALA A 585 -25.44 -18.31 37.54
N LYS A 586 -26.38 -18.51 36.61
CA LYS A 586 -26.86 -17.45 35.70
C LYS A 586 -27.51 -16.30 36.48
N ALA A 587 -28.30 -16.60 37.50
CA ALA A 587 -28.93 -15.58 38.34
C ALA A 587 -27.90 -14.77 39.13
N LEU A 588 -26.86 -15.43 39.70
CA LEU A 588 -25.78 -14.77 40.40
C LEU A 588 -24.94 -13.89 39.47
N TYR A 589 -24.67 -14.34 38.25
CA TYR A 589 -23.93 -13.58 37.27
C TYR A 589 -24.68 -12.31 36.84
N LYS A 590 -26.00 -12.44 36.61
CA LYS A 590 -26.90 -11.31 36.31
C LYS A 590 -26.87 -10.25 37.42
N GLU A 591 -26.93 -10.69 38.69
CA GLU A 591 -26.86 -9.80 39.86
C GLU A 591 -25.47 -9.11 39.96
N TYR A 592 -24.39 -9.84 39.70
CA TYR A 592 -23.01 -9.32 39.79
C TYR A 592 -22.73 -8.30 38.70
N GLU A 593 -23.06 -8.57 37.44
CA GLU A 593 -22.79 -7.71 36.29
C GLU A 593 -23.84 -6.59 36.11
N HIS A 594 -24.89 -6.56 36.95
CA HIS A 594 -25.99 -5.59 36.84
C HIS A 594 -26.64 -5.53 35.45
N LEU A 595 -26.73 -6.67 34.75
CA LEU A 595 -27.28 -6.75 33.40
C LEU A 595 -28.80 -6.42 33.41
N THR A 596 -29.19 -5.60 32.42
CA THR A 596 -30.59 -5.35 32.10
C THR A 596 -31.22 -6.55 31.37
N ASP A 597 -32.56 -6.63 31.34
CA ASP A 597 -33.24 -7.70 30.62
C ASP A 597 -32.92 -7.70 29.10
N GLU A 598 -32.65 -6.52 28.50
CA GLU A 598 -32.24 -6.39 27.10
C GLU A 598 -30.79 -6.89 26.87
N GLU A 599 -29.89 -6.66 27.81
CA GLU A 599 -28.53 -7.17 27.76
C GLU A 599 -28.47 -8.66 27.98
N GLU A 600 -29.36 -9.20 28.83
CA GLU A 600 -29.50 -10.64 29.00
C GLU A 600 -29.97 -11.33 27.71
N GLU A 601 -30.92 -10.74 26.98
CA GLU A 601 -31.41 -11.28 25.71
C GLU A 601 -30.30 -11.26 24.62
N ARG A 602 -29.37 -10.32 24.72
CA ARG A 602 -28.25 -10.13 23.75
C ARG A 602 -27.02 -10.98 24.08
N TYR A 603 -26.75 -11.25 25.37
CA TYR A 603 -25.51 -11.90 25.83
C TYR A 603 -25.75 -13.17 26.66
N GLY A 604 -26.98 -13.56 26.88
CA GLY A 604 -27.43 -14.72 27.71
C GLY A 604 -27.48 -16.04 26.89
#